data_18b39310ccd0c416a069150bcdf3ddad
#
_entry.id   18b39310ccd0c416a069150bcdf3ddad
#
_cell.length_a   1.000
_cell.length_b   1.000
_cell.length_c   1.000
_cell.angle_alpha   90.00
_cell.angle_beta   90.00
_cell.angle_gamma   90.00
#
_symmetry.space_group_name_H-M   'P 1'
#
loop_
_entity.id
_entity.type
_entity.pdbx_description
1 polymer ?
#
loop_
_entity_poly.entity_id
_entity_poly.type
_entity_poly.pdbx_seq_one_letter_code
_entity_poly.pdbx_strand_id
1 'polypeptide(L)'
;GVFRYSIDTAVDAIDEAKNLGIPAIALFPHVQASLKDSMGKNAVFEKNLICNAIKEIKKKHSEIGIQCDVALDPYTTHGHDGILDAEGNIQNDATVDILCQQALVQAAAGCDIISPSDMMDGRVGAIRKILDAHDHSHVQIMSYAAKYNSGFYGPFREAIGSSGTLGGSSKATYQMDPGNSDEALLEVALDIAEGADMIMIKPGLPYLDI
;
A
#
# COMPACT_ATOMS: atom_id res chain seq x y z
N GLY A 1 19.67 12.03 -3.58
CA GLY A 1 18.58 11.41 -4.35
C GLY A 1 18.11 10.13 -3.71
N VAL A 2 16.92 9.70 -4.08
CA VAL A 2 16.39 8.39 -3.67
C VAL A 2 16.67 7.40 -4.80
N PHE A 3 17.20 6.22 -4.47
CA PHE A 3 17.46 5.17 -5.45
C PHE A 3 16.20 4.33 -5.68
N ARG A 4 15.98 3.91 -6.93
CA ARG A 4 15.09 2.80 -7.27
C ARG A 4 15.96 1.59 -7.55
N TYR A 5 15.59 0.47 -6.98
CA TYR A 5 16.30 -0.78 -7.13
C TYR A 5 15.61 -1.68 -8.15
N SER A 6 16.37 -2.39 -8.96
CA SER A 6 15.89 -3.62 -9.61
C SER A 6 15.80 -4.74 -8.59
N ILE A 7 15.14 -5.85 -8.92
CA ILE A 7 14.94 -6.95 -7.95
C ILE A 7 16.27 -7.48 -7.41
N ASP A 8 17.25 -7.69 -8.30
CA ASP A 8 18.61 -8.16 -7.95
C ASP A 8 19.32 -7.19 -7.01
N THR A 9 19.35 -5.89 -7.34
CA THR A 9 19.99 -4.87 -6.50
C THR A 9 19.23 -4.60 -5.20
N ALA A 10 17.91 -4.79 -5.17
CA ALA A 10 17.12 -4.70 -3.95
C ALA A 10 17.50 -5.82 -2.97
N VAL A 11 17.68 -7.04 -3.48
CA VAL A 11 18.11 -8.19 -2.66
C VAL A 11 19.47 -7.92 -2.00
N ASP A 12 20.40 -7.27 -2.72
CA ASP A 12 21.72 -6.93 -2.15
C ASP A 12 21.64 -5.75 -1.15
N ALA A 13 20.78 -4.75 -1.40
CA ALA A 13 20.56 -3.64 -0.48
C ALA A 13 19.98 -4.08 0.88
N ILE A 14 19.27 -5.20 0.94
CA ILE A 14 18.73 -5.76 2.17
C ILE A 14 19.83 -6.32 3.08
N ASP A 15 20.97 -6.77 2.56
CA ASP A 15 22.11 -7.16 3.39
C ASP A 15 22.57 -6.00 4.28
N GLU A 16 22.61 -4.78 3.78
CA GLU A 16 22.94 -3.60 4.58
C GLU A 16 21.88 -3.33 5.66
N ALA A 17 20.59 -3.39 5.31
CA ALA A 17 19.50 -3.22 6.27
C ALA A 17 19.59 -4.25 7.42
N LYS A 18 19.83 -5.51 7.11
CA LYS A 18 20.05 -6.58 8.10
C LYS A 18 21.24 -6.29 9.03
N ASN A 19 22.37 -5.88 8.47
CA ASN A 19 23.58 -5.56 9.24
C ASN A 19 23.35 -4.38 10.20
N LEU A 20 22.41 -3.49 9.87
CA LEU A 20 21.98 -2.38 10.73
C LEU A 20 20.90 -2.80 11.75
N GLY A 21 20.46 -4.07 11.74
CA GLY A 21 19.46 -4.58 12.67
C GLY A 21 18.03 -4.18 12.31
N ILE A 22 17.74 -3.79 11.05
CA ILE A 22 16.40 -3.47 10.58
C ILE A 22 15.62 -4.78 10.41
N PRO A 23 14.49 -4.97 11.13
CA PRO A 23 13.78 -6.26 11.15
C PRO A 23 12.83 -6.44 9.94
N ALA A 24 12.37 -5.34 9.34
CA ALA A 24 11.43 -5.38 8.22
C ALA A 24 11.67 -4.23 7.23
N ILE A 25 11.30 -4.45 5.98
CA ILE A 25 11.39 -3.46 4.90
C ILE A 25 10.04 -3.28 4.22
N ALA A 26 9.77 -2.07 3.75
CA ALA A 26 8.56 -1.76 2.99
C ALA A 26 8.87 -1.65 1.50
N LEU A 27 8.08 -2.34 0.67
CA LEU A 27 8.23 -2.36 -0.79
C LEU A 27 7.16 -1.51 -1.47
N PHE A 28 7.60 -0.61 -2.35
CA PHE A 28 6.74 0.23 -3.20
C PHE A 28 7.14 0.07 -4.67
N PRO A 29 6.23 -0.33 -5.58
CA PRO A 29 6.58 -0.55 -6.97
C PRO A 29 6.66 0.74 -7.78
N HIS A 30 7.60 0.79 -8.71
CA HIS A 30 7.53 1.70 -9.84
C HIS A 30 7.09 0.90 -11.07
N VAL A 31 5.82 1.01 -11.45
CA VAL A 31 5.22 0.26 -12.55
C VAL A 31 5.37 1.04 -13.86
N GLN A 32 5.84 0.36 -14.91
CA GLN A 32 5.95 0.95 -16.24
C GLN A 32 4.57 1.33 -16.80
N ALA A 33 4.48 2.43 -17.53
CA ALA A 33 3.23 2.95 -18.08
C ALA A 33 2.47 1.92 -18.94
N SER A 34 3.19 1.07 -19.69
CA SER A 34 2.61 0.01 -20.51
C SER A 34 1.90 -1.10 -19.74
N LEU A 35 2.14 -1.19 -18.43
CA LEU A 35 1.53 -2.16 -17.51
C LEU A 35 0.41 -1.56 -16.67
N LYS A 36 0.09 -0.28 -16.87
CA LYS A 36 -0.99 0.41 -16.17
C LYS A 36 -2.27 0.40 -17.03
N ASP A 37 -3.41 0.28 -16.36
CA ASP A 37 -4.74 0.47 -16.97
C ASP A 37 -5.68 1.20 -16.00
N SER A 38 -6.91 1.49 -16.42
CA SER A 38 -7.88 2.21 -15.57
C SER A 38 -8.39 1.38 -14.38
N MET A 39 -8.20 0.06 -14.41
CA MET A 39 -8.67 -0.87 -13.38
C MET A 39 -7.56 -1.39 -12.47
N GLY A 40 -6.30 -1.01 -12.72
CA GLY A 40 -5.16 -1.49 -11.93
C GLY A 40 -4.90 -2.99 -12.00
N LYS A 41 -5.26 -3.66 -13.10
CA LYS A 41 -5.22 -5.14 -13.22
C LYS A 41 -3.87 -5.77 -12.91
N ASN A 42 -2.78 -5.04 -13.14
CA ASN A 42 -1.46 -5.55 -12.82
C ASN A 42 -1.23 -5.72 -11.31
N ALA A 43 -2.00 -5.03 -10.45
CA ALA A 43 -1.94 -5.19 -8.99
C ALA A 43 -2.24 -6.61 -8.52
N VAL A 44 -3.16 -7.29 -9.20
CA VAL A 44 -3.64 -8.65 -8.84
C VAL A 44 -2.96 -9.77 -9.62
N PHE A 45 -1.96 -9.45 -10.45
CA PHE A 45 -1.24 -10.45 -11.22
C PHE A 45 -0.15 -11.10 -10.36
N GLU A 46 -0.21 -12.43 -10.19
CA GLU A 46 0.69 -13.22 -9.32
C GLU A 46 2.19 -13.12 -9.68
N LYS A 47 2.50 -12.66 -10.89
CA LYS A 47 3.87 -12.45 -11.39
C LYS A 47 4.18 -10.96 -11.61
N ASN A 48 3.48 -10.06 -10.92
CA ASN A 48 3.80 -8.65 -10.98
C ASN A 48 5.16 -8.35 -10.32
N LEU A 49 5.64 -7.13 -10.47
CA LEU A 49 6.96 -6.72 -9.97
C LEU A 49 7.12 -6.99 -8.47
N ILE A 50 6.11 -6.65 -7.66
CA ILE A 50 6.16 -6.81 -6.19
C ILE A 50 6.15 -8.29 -5.80
N CYS A 51 5.26 -9.10 -6.36
CA CYS A 51 5.22 -10.54 -6.05
C CYS A 51 6.53 -11.25 -6.43
N ASN A 52 7.15 -10.87 -7.54
CA ASN A 52 8.46 -11.40 -7.92
C ASN A 52 9.56 -10.91 -6.97
N ALA A 53 9.55 -9.63 -6.57
CA ALA A 53 10.52 -9.10 -5.61
C ALA A 53 10.43 -9.81 -4.25
N ILE A 54 9.21 -9.99 -3.71
CA ILE A 54 8.98 -10.74 -2.46
C ILE A 54 9.61 -12.13 -2.54
N LYS A 55 9.31 -12.88 -3.61
CA LYS A 55 9.81 -14.26 -3.79
C LYS A 55 11.34 -14.30 -3.84
N GLU A 56 11.98 -13.40 -4.57
CA GLU A 56 13.45 -13.36 -4.67
C GLU A 56 14.12 -12.92 -3.36
N ILE A 57 13.52 -11.93 -2.67
CA ILE A 57 14.01 -11.49 -1.35
C ILE A 57 13.90 -12.64 -0.34
N LYS A 58 12.74 -13.29 -0.23
CA LYS A 58 12.55 -14.40 0.72
C LYS A 58 13.44 -15.61 0.48
N LYS A 59 13.87 -15.85 -0.75
CA LYS A 59 14.86 -16.91 -1.06
C LYS A 59 16.21 -16.67 -0.39
N LYS A 60 16.68 -15.42 -0.34
CA LYS A 60 17.99 -15.05 0.22
C LYS A 60 17.89 -14.60 1.67
N HIS A 61 16.79 -13.97 2.06
CA HIS A 61 16.57 -13.31 3.35
C HIS A 61 15.23 -13.72 3.94
N SER A 62 15.08 -15.03 4.25
CA SER A 62 13.82 -15.57 4.77
C SER A 62 13.38 -14.97 6.11
N GLU A 63 14.34 -14.46 6.89
CA GLU A 63 14.13 -13.91 8.24
C GLU A 63 13.70 -12.44 8.26
N ILE A 64 13.88 -11.68 7.15
CA ILE A 64 13.47 -10.27 7.13
C ILE A 64 11.98 -10.14 6.87
N GLY A 65 11.30 -9.32 7.65
CA GLY A 65 9.90 -8.99 7.43
C GLY A 65 9.72 -8.17 6.14
N ILE A 66 8.72 -8.52 5.34
CA ILE A 66 8.36 -7.76 4.13
C ILE A 66 6.99 -7.14 4.33
N GLN A 67 6.94 -5.82 4.29
CA GLN A 67 5.71 -5.03 4.23
C GLN A 67 5.42 -4.64 2.80
N CYS A 68 4.18 -4.79 2.35
CA CYS A 68 3.75 -4.37 1.02
C CYS A 68 2.60 -3.39 1.10
N ASP A 69 2.70 -2.34 0.32
CA ASP A 69 1.63 -1.39 0.10
C ASP A 69 0.48 -2.05 -0.68
N VAL A 70 -0.76 -1.81 -0.25
CA VAL A 70 -1.98 -2.22 -0.94
C VAL A 70 -2.77 -0.98 -1.30
N ALA A 71 -2.66 -0.60 -2.57
CA ALA A 71 -3.33 0.53 -3.21
C ALA A 71 -3.18 0.41 -4.72
N LEU A 72 -4.02 1.05 -5.50
CA LEU A 72 -4.03 0.91 -6.95
C LEU A 72 -3.27 2.01 -7.69
N ASP A 73 -2.87 3.10 -7.04
CA ASP A 73 -2.22 4.25 -7.70
C ASP A 73 -0.92 3.91 -8.47
N PRO A 74 -0.08 2.93 -8.07
CA PRO A 74 1.05 2.52 -8.90
C PRO A 74 0.63 1.83 -10.20
N TYR A 75 -0.58 1.27 -10.26
CA TYR A 75 -1.07 0.39 -11.33
C TYR A 75 -2.13 1.05 -12.22
N THR A 76 -2.71 2.18 -11.78
CA THR A 76 -3.73 2.90 -12.54
C THR A 76 -3.14 3.97 -13.45
N THR A 77 -3.78 4.20 -14.60
CA THR A 77 -3.38 5.26 -15.55
C THR A 77 -3.74 6.66 -15.05
N HIS A 78 -4.74 6.77 -14.17
CA HIS A 78 -5.21 8.02 -13.58
C HIS A 78 -4.53 8.37 -12.24
N GLY A 79 -3.78 7.44 -11.62
CA GLY A 79 -3.01 7.67 -10.40
C GLY A 79 -3.81 7.77 -9.10
N HIS A 80 -5.11 7.48 -9.12
CA HIS A 80 -5.90 7.30 -7.89
C HIS A 80 -5.70 5.93 -7.28
N ASP A 81 -5.92 5.85 -5.95
CA ASP A 81 -5.73 4.62 -5.18
C ASP A 81 -6.86 3.59 -5.40
N GLY A 82 -7.95 3.98 -6.07
CA GLY A 82 -9.12 3.15 -6.34
C GLY A 82 -9.66 3.27 -7.76
N ILE A 83 -10.71 2.51 -8.04
CA ILE A 83 -11.42 2.48 -9.32
C ILE A 83 -12.30 3.73 -9.45
N LEU A 84 -12.34 4.32 -10.64
CA LEU A 84 -13.17 5.47 -10.94
C LEU A 84 -14.41 5.07 -11.77
N ASP A 85 -15.53 5.73 -11.50
CA ASP A 85 -16.69 5.72 -12.40
C ASP A 85 -16.48 6.64 -13.62
N ALA A 86 -17.50 6.76 -14.47
CA ALA A 86 -17.45 7.60 -15.66
C ALA A 86 -17.37 9.11 -15.34
N GLU A 87 -17.80 9.51 -14.17
CA GLU A 87 -17.78 10.88 -13.64
C GLU A 87 -16.46 11.21 -12.90
N GLY A 88 -15.57 10.19 -12.69
CA GLY A 88 -14.29 10.33 -12.01
C GLY A 88 -14.37 10.20 -10.49
N ASN A 89 -15.45 9.66 -9.94
CA ASN A 89 -15.59 9.39 -8.51
C ASN A 89 -15.06 8.00 -8.18
N ILE A 90 -14.47 7.87 -6.98
CA ILE A 90 -14.02 6.58 -6.45
C ILE A 90 -15.22 5.65 -6.19
N GLN A 91 -15.10 4.42 -6.67
CA GLN A 91 -16.03 3.32 -6.40
C GLN A 91 -15.48 2.49 -5.25
N ASN A 92 -15.92 2.77 -4.02
CA ASN A 92 -15.42 2.13 -2.80
C ASN A 92 -15.43 0.61 -2.88
N ASP A 93 -16.60 0.00 -3.03
CA ASP A 93 -16.77 -1.45 -2.94
C ASP A 93 -16.01 -2.20 -4.04
N ALA A 94 -16.08 -1.70 -5.28
CA ALA A 94 -15.32 -2.25 -6.39
C ALA A 94 -13.80 -2.15 -6.19
N THR A 95 -13.34 -1.10 -5.51
CA THR A 95 -11.94 -0.94 -5.14
C THR A 95 -11.56 -1.94 -4.06
N VAL A 96 -12.34 -2.07 -2.99
CA VAL A 96 -12.09 -3.01 -1.89
C VAL A 96 -11.98 -4.45 -2.40
N ASP A 97 -12.82 -4.86 -3.34
CA ASP A 97 -12.73 -6.19 -3.96
C ASP A 97 -11.37 -6.44 -4.64
N ILE A 98 -10.84 -5.44 -5.34
CA ILE A 98 -9.51 -5.55 -6.00
C ILE A 98 -8.38 -5.51 -4.97
N LEU A 99 -8.48 -4.66 -3.94
CA LEU A 99 -7.49 -4.60 -2.86
C LEU A 99 -7.40 -5.94 -2.10
N CYS A 100 -8.52 -6.61 -1.90
CA CYS A 100 -8.55 -7.97 -1.35
C CYS A 100 -7.76 -8.96 -2.20
N GLN A 101 -7.91 -8.92 -3.52
CA GLN A 101 -7.15 -9.77 -4.45
C GLN A 101 -5.66 -9.38 -4.47
N GLN A 102 -5.33 -8.09 -4.42
CA GLN A 102 -3.95 -7.61 -4.33
C GLN A 102 -3.27 -8.11 -3.04
N ALA A 103 -3.93 -7.98 -1.89
CA ALA A 103 -3.43 -8.48 -0.62
C ALA A 103 -3.18 -10.00 -0.67
N LEU A 104 -4.09 -10.75 -1.28
CA LEU A 104 -3.99 -12.20 -1.38
C LEU A 104 -2.80 -12.65 -2.24
N VAL A 105 -2.57 -12.04 -3.42
CA VAL A 105 -1.42 -12.43 -4.25
C VAL A 105 -0.08 -12.01 -3.62
N GLN A 106 -0.04 -10.93 -2.85
CA GLN A 106 1.14 -10.52 -2.08
C GLN A 106 1.41 -11.48 -0.92
N ALA A 107 0.40 -11.86 -0.16
CA ALA A 107 0.50 -12.86 0.92
C ALA A 107 0.98 -14.21 0.37
N ALA A 108 0.38 -14.70 -0.72
CA ALA A 108 0.81 -15.92 -1.40
C ALA A 108 2.25 -15.86 -1.95
N ALA A 109 2.76 -14.68 -2.23
CA ALA A 109 4.16 -14.47 -2.62
C ALA A 109 5.14 -14.53 -1.44
N GLY A 110 4.66 -14.42 -0.18
CA GLY A 110 5.45 -14.46 1.06
C GLY A 110 5.58 -13.10 1.77
N CYS A 111 4.64 -12.17 1.51
CA CYS A 111 4.55 -10.91 2.28
C CYS A 111 4.14 -11.20 3.72
N ASP A 112 4.77 -10.54 4.70
CA ASP A 112 4.47 -10.71 6.12
C ASP A 112 3.48 -9.66 6.64
N ILE A 113 3.47 -8.47 6.04
CA ILE A 113 2.66 -7.33 6.48
C ILE A 113 1.98 -6.69 5.28
N ILE A 114 0.67 -6.76 5.24
CA ILE A 114 -0.18 -6.08 4.25
C ILE A 114 -0.54 -4.69 4.77
N SER A 115 -0.29 -3.65 3.97
CA SER A 115 -0.48 -2.27 4.41
C SER A 115 -1.41 -1.49 3.47
N PRO A 116 -2.73 -1.56 3.69
CA PRO A 116 -3.69 -0.82 2.88
C PRO A 116 -3.53 0.68 3.09
N SER A 117 -3.22 1.40 2.02
CA SER A 117 -2.96 2.85 2.02
C SER A 117 -3.95 3.66 1.19
N ASP A 118 -4.98 3.01 0.71
CA ASP A 118 -5.96 3.52 -0.24
C ASP A 118 -7.03 4.42 0.38
N MET A 119 -7.35 4.25 1.67
CA MET A 119 -8.38 4.96 2.43
C MET A 119 -9.83 4.61 2.03
N MET A 120 -10.07 3.43 1.48
CA MET A 120 -11.44 2.95 1.25
C MET A 120 -12.09 2.47 2.56
N ASP A 121 -13.39 2.66 2.70
CA ASP A 121 -14.14 2.24 3.87
C ASP A 121 -14.32 0.72 3.93
N GLY A 122 -14.14 0.11 5.11
CA GLY A 122 -14.31 -1.32 5.33
C GLY A 122 -13.21 -2.22 4.76
N ARG A 123 -12.12 -1.66 4.20
CA ARG A 123 -11.05 -2.41 3.53
C ARG A 123 -10.26 -3.32 4.45
N VAL A 124 -10.03 -2.91 5.69
CA VAL A 124 -9.24 -3.70 6.64
C VAL A 124 -9.98 -4.99 6.98
N GLY A 125 -11.26 -4.90 7.31
CA GLY A 125 -12.10 -6.06 7.61
C GLY A 125 -12.26 -7.02 6.43
N ALA A 126 -12.41 -6.47 5.21
CA ALA A 126 -12.49 -7.27 4.00
C ALA A 126 -11.17 -8.01 3.71
N ILE A 127 -10.02 -7.33 3.82
CA ILE A 127 -8.69 -7.93 3.65
C ILE A 127 -8.43 -8.99 4.73
N ARG A 128 -8.72 -8.73 6.00
CA ARG A 128 -8.56 -9.71 7.08
C ARG A 128 -9.37 -10.97 6.80
N LYS A 129 -10.62 -10.81 6.42
CA LYS A 129 -11.52 -11.91 6.12
C LYS A 129 -11.03 -12.78 4.94
N ILE A 130 -10.53 -12.18 3.87
CA ILE A 130 -10.04 -12.94 2.72
C ILE A 130 -8.71 -13.64 3.02
N LEU A 131 -7.80 -13.01 3.77
CA LEU A 131 -6.55 -13.63 4.20
C LEU A 131 -6.81 -14.85 5.08
N ASP A 132 -7.72 -14.74 6.05
CA ASP A 132 -8.09 -15.86 6.94
C ASP A 132 -8.72 -17.01 6.15
N ALA A 133 -9.60 -16.72 5.18
CA ALA A 133 -10.26 -17.71 4.35
C ALA A 133 -9.31 -18.50 3.42
N HIS A 134 -8.09 -17.97 3.21
CA HIS A 134 -7.08 -18.58 2.33
C HIS A 134 -5.80 -19.01 3.08
N ASP A 135 -5.93 -19.35 4.37
CA ASP A 135 -4.82 -19.84 5.22
C ASP A 135 -3.67 -18.84 5.43
N HIS A 136 -3.93 -17.54 5.27
CA HIS A 136 -2.98 -16.45 5.52
C HIS A 136 -3.25 -15.68 6.81
N SER A 137 -3.83 -16.32 7.84
CA SER A 137 -4.15 -15.69 9.14
C SER A 137 -2.92 -15.16 9.90
N HIS A 138 -1.74 -15.68 9.58
CA HIS A 138 -0.45 -15.23 10.13
C HIS A 138 0.06 -13.92 9.53
N VAL A 139 -0.47 -13.49 8.39
CA VAL A 139 -0.09 -12.23 7.73
C VAL A 139 -0.71 -11.07 8.49
N GLN A 140 0.13 -10.13 8.94
CA GLN A 140 -0.30 -8.97 9.70
C GLN A 140 -0.87 -7.88 8.79
N ILE A 141 -1.75 -7.05 9.33
CA ILE A 141 -2.28 -5.87 8.65
C ILE A 141 -1.80 -4.62 9.37
N MET A 142 -1.00 -3.78 8.69
CA MET A 142 -0.65 -2.44 9.12
C MET A 142 -1.48 -1.43 8.34
N SER A 143 -2.59 -0.96 8.91
CA SER A 143 -3.44 0.00 8.22
C SER A 143 -2.87 1.40 8.24
N TYR A 144 -2.92 2.09 7.10
CA TYR A 144 -2.80 3.54 7.05
C TYR A 144 -4.12 4.18 7.54
N ALA A 145 -4.39 4.03 8.84
CA ALA A 145 -5.67 4.39 9.45
C ALA A 145 -5.94 5.89 9.41
N ALA A 146 -4.89 6.72 9.56
CA ALA A 146 -5.00 8.16 9.44
C ALA A 146 -4.03 8.68 8.37
N LYS A 147 -4.48 8.74 7.12
CA LYS A 147 -3.70 9.27 5.99
C LYS A 147 -4.28 10.61 5.55
N TYR A 148 -3.59 11.67 5.93
CA TYR A 148 -4.00 13.03 5.64
C TYR A 148 -3.69 13.45 4.20
N ASN A 149 -4.52 14.29 3.61
CA ASN A 149 -4.18 14.97 2.36
C ASN A 149 -3.07 16.00 2.64
N SER A 150 -1.86 15.78 2.10
CA SER A 150 -0.69 16.54 2.51
C SER A 150 0.23 16.90 1.34
N GLY A 151 0.76 18.12 1.38
CA GLY A 151 1.84 18.57 0.50
C GLY A 151 3.19 17.86 0.74
N PHE A 152 3.38 17.23 1.91
CA PHE A 152 4.59 16.48 2.25
C PHE A 152 4.80 15.21 1.42
N TYR A 153 3.81 14.77 0.63
CA TYR A 153 3.95 13.59 -0.25
C TYR A 153 4.72 13.84 -1.54
N GLY A 154 5.14 15.08 -1.82
CA GLY A 154 5.88 15.42 -3.05
C GLY A 154 7.08 14.50 -3.32
N PRO A 155 8.04 14.37 -2.37
CA PRO A 155 9.21 13.51 -2.54
C PRO A 155 8.86 12.03 -2.75
N PHE A 156 7.85 11.53 -2.04
CA PHE A 156 7.39 10.14 -2.18
C PHE A 156 6.76 9.91 -3.56
N ARG A 157 5.87 10.80 -4.01
CA ARG A 157 5.24 10.73 -5.35
C ARG A 157 6.28 10.75 -6.47
N GLU A 158 7.35 11.53 -6.32
CA GLU A 158 8.46 11.55 -7.27
C GLU A 158 9.21 10.21 -7.27
N ALA A 159 9.50 9.66 -6.10
CA ALA A 159 10.21 8.39 -5.95
C ALA A 159 9.48 7.22 -6.61
N ILE A 160 8.16 7.10 -6.44
CA ILE A 160 7.35 6.02 -7.06
C ILE A 160 6.92 6.36 -8.49
N GLY A 161 7.15 7.59 -8.98
CA GLY A 161 6.79 8.02 -10.33
C GLY A 161 5.30 8.28 -10.54
N SER A 162 4.54 8.64 -9.49
CA SER A 162 3.11 8.95 -9.58
C SER A 162 2.80 10.43 -9.71
N SER A 163 3.78 11.31 -9.60
CA SER A 163 3.60 12.77 -9.63
C SER A 163 2.95 13.32 -10.91
N GLY A 164 3.09 12.62 -12.04
CA GLY A 164 2.54 13.04 -13.33
C GLY A 164 1.20 12.41 -13.72
N THR A 165 0.72 11.42 -12.97
CA THR A 165 -0.47 10.64 -13.37
C THR A 165 -1.78 11.23 -12.88
N LEU A 166 -1.80 11.96 -11.77
CA LEU A 166 -3.01 12.61 -11.23
C LEU A 166 -3.52 13.79 -12.09
N GLY A 167 -2.68 14.36 -12.98
CA GLY A 167 -3.05 15.53 -13.76
C GLY A 167 -3.48 16.69 -12.88
N GLY A 168 -4.72 17.17 -13.07
CA GLY A 168 -5.35 18.21 -12.23
C GLY A 168 -6.27 17.66 -11.12
N SER A 169 -6.39 16.33 -10.97
CA SER A 169 -7.24 15.73 -9.94
C SER A 169 -6.56 15.67 -8.57
N SER A 170 -7.36 15.50 -7.51
CA SER A 170 -6.91 15.51 -6.12
C SER A 170 -7.36 14.25 -5.40
N LYS A 171 -6.54 13.74 -4.48
CA LYS A 171 -6.89 12.65 -3.56
C LYS A 171 -7.68 13.13 -2.32
N ALA A 172 -8.01 14.44 -2.25
CA ALA A 172 -8.73 15.04 -1.12
C ALA A 172 -10.15 14.49 -0.91
N THR A 173 -10.69 13.77 -1.88
CA THR A 173 -12.01 13.14 -1.79
C THR A 173 -12.04 11.89 -0.90
N TYR A 174 -10.87 11.32 -0.59
CA TYR A 174 -10.74 10.13 0.25
C TYR A 174 -9.54 10.16 1.22
N GLN A 175 -8.62 11.12 1.08
CA GLN A 175 -7.61 11.39 2.11
C GLN A 175 -8.17 12.40 3.11
N MET A 176 -7.81 12.25 4.38
CA MET A 176 -8.36 13.01 5.49
C MET A 176 -8.04 14.50 5.41
N ASP A 177 -8.92 15.33 5.95
CA ASP A 177 -8.70 16.78 6.10
C ASP A 177 -7.52 17.02 7.07
N PRO A 178 -6.51 17.83 6.67
CA PRO A 178 -5.35 18.11 7.52
C PRO A 178 -5.66 18.74 8.88
N GLY A 179 -6.82 19.36 9.02
CA GLY A 179 -7.26 20.04 10.24
C GLY A 179 -8.16 19.21 11.15
N ASN A 180 -8.46 17.95 10.80
CA ASN A 180 -9.42 17.13 11.53
C ASN A 180 -8.73 15.97 12.29
N SER A 181 -8.52 16.15 13.61
CA SER A 181 -7.98 15.11 14.50
C SER A 181 -9.03 14.11 14.96
N ASP A 182 -10.29 14.53 15.08
CA ASP A 182 -11.36 13.67 15.58
C ASP A 182 -11.67 12.53 14.59
N GLU A 183 -11.62 12.82 13.29
CA GLU A 183 -11.74 11.82 12.23
C GLU A 183 -10.61 10.78 12.32
N ALA A 184 -9.36 11.21 12.59
CA ALA A 184 -8.24 10.28 12.74
C ALA A 184 -8.46 9.26 13.85
N LEU A 185 -8.97 9.70 15.00
CA LEU A 185 -9.27 8.79 16.13
C LEU A 185 -10.42 7.83 15.80
N LEU A 186 -11.41 8.29 15.04
CA LEU A 186 -12.51 7.45 14.58
C LEU A 186 -12.00 6.37 13.60
N GLU A 187 -11.26 6.76 12.58
CA GLU A 187 -10.70 5.84 11.58
C GLU A 187 -9.77 4.80 12.22
N VAL A 188 -8.92 5.22 13.16
CA VAL A 188 -8.08 4.29 13.93
C VAL A 188 -8.93 3.28 14.71
N ALA A 189 -9.99 3.74 15.38
CA ALA A 189 -10.88 2.85 16.14
C ALA A 189 -11.60 1.85 15.22
N LEU A 190 -12.05 2.27 14.04
CA LEU A 190 -12.70 1.42 13.05
C LEU A 190 -11.72 0.37 12.52
N ASP A 191 -10.53 0.77 12.10
CA ASP A 191 -9.51 -0.15 11.57
C ASP A 191 -9.08 -1.20 12.60
N ILE A 192 -8.96 -0.82 13.89
CA ILE A 192 -8.69 -1.77 14.97
C ILE A 192 -9.86 -2.76 15.13
N ALA A 193 -11.10 -2.28 15.11
CA ALA A 193 -12.28 -3.13 15.21
C ALA A 193 -12.43 -4.09 14.02
N GLU A 194 -11.95 -3.69 12.85
CA GLU A 194 -11.90 -4.49 11.61
C GLU A 194 -10.76 -5.53 11.60
N GLY A 195 -9.81 -5.44 12.53
CA GLY A 195 -8.74 -6.43 12.70
C GLY A 195 -7.37 -5.98 12.21
N ALA A 196 -7.08 -4.68 12.20
CA ALA A 196 -5.71 -4.20 12.02
C ALA A 196 -4.83 -4.62 13.20
N ASP A 197 -3.65 -5.16 12.91
CA ASP A 197 -2.63 -5.52 13.92
C ASP A 197 -1.77 -4.31 14.29
N MET A 198 -1.58 -3.40 13.34
CA MET A 198 -0.79 -2.18 13.49
C MET A 198 -1.46 -1.00 12.80
N ILE A 199 -1.22 0.19 13.34
CA ILE A 199 -1.78 1.45 12.83
C ILE A 199 -0.65 2.36 12.37
N MET A 200 -0.84 3.02 11.24
CA MET A 200 0.08 4.03 10.70
C MET A 200 -0.63 5.36 10.55
N ILE A 201 0.00 6.42 11.05
CA ILE A 201 -0.40 7.81 10.84
C ILE A 201 0.51 8.41 9.76
N LYS A 202 -0.06 9.00 8.70
CA LYS A 202 0.73 9.52 7.59
C LYS A 202 0.24 10.89 7.10
N PRO A 203 1.14 11.86 6.93
CA PRO A 203 2.57 11.83 7.28
C PRO A 203 2.75 11.91 8.80
N GLY A 204 3.73 11.19 9.35
CA GLY A 204 3.91 11.07 10.80
C GLY A 204 4.38 12.37 11.46
N LEU A 205 5.38 13.05 10.88
CA LEU A 205 6.03 14.20 11.53
C LEU A 205 5.08 15.35 11.89
N PRO A 206 4.12 15.77 11.04
CA PRO A 206 3.17 16.84 11.40
C PRO A 206 2.03 16.40 12.34
N TYR A 207 1.90 15.11 12.65
CA TYR A 207 0.79 14.53 13.40
C TYR A 207 1.26 13.62 14.55
N LEU A 208 2.29 14.09 15.30
CA LEU A 208 2.81 13.38 16.48
C LEU A 208 1.84 13.42 17.67
N ASP A 209 0.79 14.19 17.58
CA ASP A 209 -0.29 14.33 18.55
C ASP A 209 -1.45 13.33 18.33
N ILE A 210 -1.47 12.67 17.17
CA ILE A 210 -2.43 11.61 16.85
C ILE A 210 -1.82 10.25 17.20
#